data_f5bc59e91911c37a8b5e2403f81991da
#
_entry.id   f5bc59e91911c37a8b5e2403f81991da
#
_cell.length_a   1.000
_cell.length_b   1.000
_cell.length_c   1.000
_cell.angle_alpha   90.00
_cell.angle_beta   90.00
_cell.angle_gamma   90.00
#
_symmetry.space_group_name_H-M   'P 1'
#
loop_
_entity.id
_entity.type
_entity.pdbx_description
1 polymer ?
#
loop_
_entity_poly.entity_id
_entity_poly.type
_entity_poly.pdbx_seq_one_letter_code
_entity_poly.pdbx_strand_id
1 'polypeptide(L)'
;MAKRLPSLRTVVWIDVAGQGANQPGMLRFSDWLAKGQADDPQVDAVAATLSNTDPINIQFTSGTTGFPKGATLTHRNILNNGFFIGECMKLTAADRLCIPVPLYHCFGMVLGNLACFTHGSTVVYPNDGFDPLTVLETVQAEKCTGLHGVPTMFIAELDHPRFKEFDLSTLRTGIMAGSPCPIEVMKRVQADMHMTEVTIAYGMTETSPVSCQSSTDTPLDKRVSTVGLVQPHLEVKIIHPATGAIVA
;
A
#
# COMPACT_ATOMS: atom_id res chain seq x y z
N MET A 1 -24.74 19.04 -10.38
CA MET A 1 -24.37 17.98 -9.42
C MET A 1 -25.50 17.75 -8.39
N ALA A 2 -25.99 18.75 -7.71
CA ALA A 2 -27.05 18.62 -6.69
C ALA A 2 -28.34 17.89 -7.13
N LYS A 3 -28.77 18.03 -8.40
CA LYS A 3 -29.95 17.29 -8.92
C LYS A 3 -29.73 15.77 -9.01
N ARG A 4 -28.49 15.30 -9.13
CA ARG A 4 -28.13 13.86 -9.23
C ARG A 4 -27.75 13.24 -7.89
N LEU A 5 -27.34 14.07 -6.92
CA LEU A 5 -26.88 13.68 -5.59
C LEU A 5 -27.55 14.57 -4.53
N PRO A 6 -28.86 14.36 -4.25
CA PRO A 6 -29.64 15.24 -3.39
C PRO A 6 -29.16 15.27 -1.93
N SER A 7 -28.44 14.24 -1.50
CA SER A 7 -27.84 14.15 -0.15
C SER A 7 -26.48 14.85 -0.03
N LEU A 8 -25.84 15.24 -1.16
CA LEU A 8 -24.55 15.92 -1.13
C LEU A 8 -24.70 17.33 -0.55
N ARG A 9 -24.09 17.57 0.60
CA ARG A 9 -24.17 18.84 1.34
C ARG A 9 -22.98 19.74 1.09
N THR A 10 -21.79 19.15 1.01
CA THR A 10 -20.54 19.91 0.94
C THR A 10 -19.62 19.29 -0.10
N VAL A 11 -19.03 20.13 -0.91
CA VAL A 11 -17.94 19.76 -1.81
C VAL A 11 -16.71 20.53 -1.37
N VAL A 12 -15.65 19.83 -1.01
CA VAL A 12 -14.37 20.41 -0.64
C VAL A 12 -13.42 20.28 -1.81
N TRP A 13 -12.77 21.38 -2.15
CA TRP A 13 -11.79 21.42 -3.23
C TRP A 13 -10.38 21.58 -2.66
N ILE A 14 -9.50 20.66 -3.03
CA ILE A 14 -8.08 20.69 -2.66
C ILE A 14 -7.31 21.36 -3.80
N ASP A 15 -6.73 22.52 -3.52
CA ASP A 15 -5.90 23.28 -4.44
C ASP A 15 -4.43 22.92 -4.20
N VAL A 16 -3.95 21.89 -4.88
CA VAL A 16 -2.58 21.39 -4.73
C VAL A 16 -1.55 22.43 -5.17
N ALA A 17 -1.86 23.26 -6.17
CA ALA A 17 -0.97 24.29 -6.68
C ALA A 17 -1.05 25.64 -5.93
N GLY A 18 -2.04 25.83 -5.07
CA GLY A 18 -2.27 27.08 -4.35
C GLY A 18 -2.65 28.28 -5.24
N GLN A 19 -2.89 28.05 -6.53
CA GLN A 19 -3.09 29.10 -7.55
C GLN A 19 -4.52 29.18 -8.10
N GLY A 20 -5.38 28.28 -7.66
CA GLY A 20 -6.72 28.18 -8.21
C GLY A 20 -7.68 29.25 -7.69
N ALA A 21 -8.46 29.84 -8.59
CA ALA A 21 -9.60 30.67 -8.22
C ALA A 21 -10.64 29.85 -7.45
N ASN A 22 -11.38 30.48 -6.53
CA ASN A 22 -12.47 29.82 -5.82
C ASN A 22 -13.44 29.19 -6.81
N GLN A 23 -13.68 27.87 -6.63
CA GLN A 23 -14.65 27.17 -7.45
C GLN A 23 -16.07 27.43 -6.94
N PRO A 24 -17.00 27.91 -7.78
CA PRO A 24 -18.36 28.22 -7.35
C PRO A 24 -19.05 27.01 -6.70
N GLY A 25 -19.61 27.21 -5.52
CA GLY A 25 -20.31 26.17 -4.77
C GLY A 25 -19.43 25.12 -4.09
N MET A 26 -18.11 25.34 -4.05
CA MET A 26 -17.16 24.49 -3.32
C MET A 26 -16.49 25.28 -2.21
N LEU A 27 -16.05 24.58 -1.16
CA LEU A 27 -15.21 25.12 -0.11
C LEU A 27 -13.74 24.77 -0.39
N ARG A 28 -12.82 25.70 -0.18
CA ARG A 28 -11.41 25.35 -0.16
C ARG A 28 -11.10 24.43 1.01
N PHE A 29 -10.18 23.50 0.82
CA PHE A 29 -9.77 22.59 1.89
C PHE A 29 -9.21 23.34 3.11
N SER A 30 -8.40 24.39 2.90
CA SER A 30 -7.89 25.24 3.98
C SER A 30 -9.01 25.91 4.79
N ASP A 31 -10.03 26.46 4.11
CA ASP A 31 -11.15 27.13 4.76
C ASP A 31 -12.07 26.13 5.48
N TRP A 32 -12.16 24.91 4.95
CA TRP A 32 -12.89 23.82 5.60
C TRP A 32 -12.14 23.32 6.83
N LEU A 33 -10.83 23.13 6.74
CA LEU A 33 -9.97 22.71 7.85
C LEU A 33 -10.00 23.73 9.00
N ALA A 34 -9.98 25.04 8.69
CA ALA A 34 -10.03 26.11 9.67
C ALA A 34 -11.34 26.16 10.50
N LYS A 35 -12.38 25.42 10.08
CA LYS A 35 -13.63 25.28 10.85
C LYS A 35 -13.57 24.18 11.90
N GLY A 36 -12.58 23.29 11.80
CA GLY A 36 -12.37 22.21 12.77
C GLY A 36 -11.80 22.77 14.08
N GLN A 37 -12.06 22.06 15.17
CA GLN A 37 -11.46 22.29 16.47
C GLN A 37 -10.62 21.07 16.83
N ALA A 38 -9.38 21.31 17.27
CA ALA A 38 -8.44 20.22 17.58
C ALA A 38 -8.95 19.29 18.71
N ASP A 39 -9.64 19.89 19.69
CA ASP A 39 -10.13 19.20 20.89
C ASP A 39 -11.66 19.05 20.87
N ASP A 40 -12.26 18.79 19.71
CA ASP A 40 -13.70 18.60 19.60
C ASP A 40 -14.13 17.31 20.33
N PRO A 41 -14.93 17.44 21.43
CA PRO A 41 -15.36 16.28 22.21
C PRO A 41 -16.26 15.31 21.44
N GLN A 42 -16.80 15.71 20.29
CA GLN A 42 -17.57 14.85 19.42
C GLN A 42 -16.68 13.76 18.77
N VAL A 43 -15.37 14.01 18.60
CA VAL A 43 -14.45 13.00 18.06
C VAL A 43 -14.40 11.79 18.97
N ASP A 44 -14.19 12.00 20.26
CA ASP A 44 -14.14 10.90 21.24
C ASP A 44 -15.51 10.22 21.39
N ALA A 45 -16.59 11.00 21.38
CA ALA A 45 -17.94 10.46 21.45
C ALA A 45 -18.27 9.57 20.25
N VAL A 46 -17.89 9.96 19.04
CA VAL A 46 -18.06 9.13 17.84
C VAL A 46 -17.13 7.91 17.90
N ALA A 47 -15.86 8.09 18.27
CA ALA A 47 -14.90 6.99 18.39
C ALA A 47 -15.38 5.89 19.33
N ALA A 48 -16.04 6.26 20.45
CA ALA A 48 -16.60 5.32 21.41
C ALA A 48 -17.78 4.49 20.86
N THR A 49 -18.39 4.90 19.75
CA THR A 49 -19.50 4.15 19.10
C THR A 49 -19.03 3.20 18.03
N LEU A 50 -17.76 3.27 17.59
CA LEU A 50 -17.23 2.49 16.49
C LEU A 50 -16.89 1.05 16.95
N SER A 51 -17.15 0.10 16.06
CA SER A 51 -16.74 -1.29 16.19
C SER A 51 -15.63 -1.63 15.20
N ASN A 52 -14.76 -2.55 15.56
CA ASN A 52 -13.73 -3.05 14.65
C ASN A 52 -14.32 -3.76 13.40
N THR A 53 -15.60 -4.13 13.44
CA THR A 53 -16.34 -4.72 12.33
C THR A 53 -17.05 -3.70 11.46
N ASP A 54 -17.01 -2.42 11.82
CA ASP A 54 -17.62 -1.37 11.01
C ASP A 54 -16.83 -1.16 9.71
N PRO A 55 -17.52 -0.88 8.58
CA PRO A 55 -16.88 -0.51 7.33
C PRO A 55 -16.11 0.81 7.48
N ILE A 56 -14.83 0.80 7.11
CA ILE A 56 -13.98 2.00 7.12
C ILE A 56 -13.57 2.42 5.71
N ASN A 57 -13.54 1.49 4.77
CA ASN A 57 -13.06 1.75 3.42
C ASN A 57 -13.94 1.06 2.38
N ILE A 58 -14.32 1.77 1.34
CA ILE A 58 -14.91 1.20 0.13
C ILE A 58 -13.95 1.49 -1.02
N GLN A 59 -13.23 0.46 -1.44
CA GLN A 59 -12.24 0.58 -2.49
C GLN A 59 -12.75 0.00 -3.79
N PHE A 60 -12.83 0.83 -4.83
CA PHE A 60 -13.32 0.39 -6.13
C PHE A 60 -12.23 -0.33 -6.91
N THR A 61 -12.57 -1.52 -7.41
CA THR A 61 -11.73 -2.29 -8.33
C THR A 61 -12.26 -2.18 -9.75
N SER A 62 -11.37 -2.28 -10.75
CA SER A 62 -11.73 -2.13 -12.17
C SER A 62 -12.70 -3.19 -12.71
N GLY A 63 -12.94 -4.27 -11.96
CA GLY A 63 -13.87 -5.36 -12.31
C GLY A 63 -13.61 -5.96 -13.70
N THR A 64 -13.35 -7.23 -13.79
CA THR A 64 -13.20 -7.95 -15.07
C THR A 64 -14.48 -8.04 -15.89
N THR A 65 -15.62 -7.64 -15.32
CA THR A 65 -16.97 -7.79 -15.90
C THR A 65 -17.66 -6.47 -16.28
N GLY A 66 -16.92 -5.34 -16.35
CA GLY A 66 -17.38 -4.07 -16.92
C GLY A 66 -17.72 -2.98 -15.90
N PHE A 67 -18.40 -3.25 -14.79
CA PHE A 67 -18.67 -2.23 -13.76
C PHE A 67 -17.67 -2.32 -12.61
N PRO A 68 -17.18 -1.18 -12.08
CA PRO A 68 -16.34 -1.17 -10.88
C PRO A 68 -17.07 -1.80 -9.70
N LYS A 69 -16.34 -2.63 -8.92
CA LYS A 69 -16.85 -3.24 -7.69
C LYS A 69 -16.32 -2.47 -6.50
N GLY A 70 -17.19 -2.10 -5.56
CA GLY A 70 -16.81 -1.48 -4.31
C GLY A 70 -16.48 -2.54 -3.25
N ALA A 71 -15.22 -2.89 -3.10
CA ALA A 71 -14.78 -3.77 -2.01
C ALA A 71 -14.92 -3.02 -0.68
N THR A 72 -15.82 -3.50 0.18
CA THR A 72 -16.08 -2.90 1.48
C THR A 72 -15.24 -3.59 2.54
N LEU A 73 -14.36 -2.83 3.19
CA LEU A 73 -13.38 -3.33 4.15
C LEU A 73 -13.67 -2.73 5.53
N THR A 74 -13.51 -3.54 6.57
CA THR A 74 -13.69 -3.12 7.97
C THR A 74 -12.36 -2.69 8.59
N HIS A 75 -12.41 -2.01 9.73
CA HIS A 75 -11.22 -1.70 10.54
C HIS A 75 -10.39 -2.96 10.79
N ARG A 76 -11.04 -4.06 11.23
CA ARG A 76 -10.39 -5.32 11.53
C ARG A 76 -9.67 -5.91 10.32
N ASN A 77 -10.29 -5.86 9.14
CA ASN A 77 -9.70 -6.43 7.93
C ASN A 77 -8.38 -5.75 7.59
N ILE A 78 -8.42 -4.43 7.38
CA ILE A 78 -7.25 -3.71 6.84
C ILE A 78 -6.14 -3.52 7.88
N LEU A 79 -6.50 -3.29 9.16
CA LEU A 79 -5.51 -3.07 10.21
C LEU A 79 -4.73 -4.34 10.52
N ASN A 80 -5.43 -5.48 10.70
CA ASN A 80 -4.76 -6.76 10.93
C ASN A 80 -3.89 -7.16 9.73
N ASN A 81 -4.38 -6.94 8.51
CA ASN A 81 -3.60 -7.24 7.33
C ASN A 81 -2.32 -6.39 7.27
N GLY A 82 -2.43 -5.08 7.52
CA GLY A 82 -1.26 -4.20 7.63
C GLY A 82 -0.27 -4.66 8.69
N PHE A 83 -0.75 -5.07 9.87
CA PHE A 83 0.10 -5.59 10.95
C PHE A 83 0.88 -6.84 10.49
N PHE A 84 0.20 -7.87 10.01
CA PHE A 84 0.88 -9.11 9.60
C PHE A 84 1.80 -8.94 8.39
N ILE A 85 1.50 -7.98 7.50
CA ILE A 85 2.41 -7.60 6.41
C ILE A 85 3.71 -7.06 6.98
N GLY A 86 3.64 -6.16 7.96
CA GLY A 86 4.80 -5.59 8.62
C GLY A 86 5.63 -6.64 9.37
N GLU A 87 4.97 -7.58 10.07
CA GLU A 87 5.62 -8.74 10.71
C GLU A 87 6.41 -9.59 9.68
N CYS A 88 5.83 -9.89 8.51
CA CYS A 88 6.52 -10.64 7.46
C CYS A 88 7.76 -9.91 6.92
N MET A 89 7.76 -8.58 6.93
CA MET A 89 8.91 -7.74 6.54
C MET A 89 9.87 -7.47 7.69
N LYS A 90 9.54 -7.89 8.91
CA LYS A 90 10.27 -7.58 10.15
C LYS A 90 10.45 -6.06 10.32
N LEU A 91 9.37 -5.29 10.13
CA LEU A 91 9.39 -3.85 10.34
C LEU A 91 9.54 -3.51 11.83
N THR A 92 10.23 -2.41 12.09
CA THR A 92 10.45 -1.85 13.43
C THR A 92 10.33 -0.33 13.40
N ALA A 93 10.29 0.32 14.54
CA ALA A 93 10.27 1.79 14.62
C ALA A 93 11.54 2.46 14.05
N ALA A 94 12.62 1.70 13.81
CA ALA A 94 13.84 2.21 13.18
C ALA A 94 13.74 2.23 11.65
N ASP A 95 12.73 1.56 11.06
CA ASP A 95 12.60 1.45 9.62
C ASP A 95 11.97 2.69 8.99
N ARG A 96 12.41 2.96 7.77
CA ARG A 96 11.93 4.04 6.90
C ARG A 96 11.56 3.43 5.55
N LEU A 97 10.26 3.34 5.28
CA LEU A 97 9.73 2.66 4.10
C LEU A 97 9.40 3.67 3.00
N CYS A 98 10.09 3.58 1.86
CA CYS A 98 9.76 4.32 0.65
C CYS A 98 8.57 3.67 -0.08
N ILE A 99 7.52 4.46 -0.34
CA ILE A 99 6.25 4.01 -0.89
C ILE A 99 5.95 4.78 -2.19
N PRO A 100 6.52 4.37 -3.33
CA PRO A 100 6.27 5.01 -4.63
C PRO A 100 4.99 4.52 -5.31
N VAL A 101 4.29 3.55 -4.70
CA VAL A 101 3.04 3.00 -5.21
C VAL A 101 1.85 3.87 -4.81
N PRO A 102 0.76 3.92 -5.62
CA PRO A 102 -0.37 4.80 -5.35
C PRO A 102 -1.05 4.56 -4.01
N LEU A 103 -1.27 5.63 -3.23
CA LEU A 103 -1.90 5.56 -1.90
C LEU A 103 -3.42 5.30 -1.97
N TYR A 104 -4.06 5.56 -3.11
CA TYR A 104 -5.47 5.18 -3.35
C TYR A 104 -5.63 3.70 -3.71
N HIS A 105 -4.55 2.95 -3.89
CA HIS A 105 -4.53 1.51 -4.07
C HIS A 105 -4.16 0.83 -2.75
N CYS A 106 -4.71 -0.36 -2.50
CA CYS A 106 -4.43 -1.13 -1.28
C CYS A 106 -2.93 -1.40 -1.07
N PHE A 107 -2.11 -1.44 -2.12
CA PHE A 107 -0.67 -1.58 -1.97
C PHE A 107 -0.07 -0.41 -1.18
N GLY A 108 -0.33 0.84 -1.58
CA GLY A 108 0.18 1.99 -0.83
C GLY A 108 -0.51 2.17 0.52
N MET A 109 -1.85 2.00 0.57
CA MET A 109 -2.63 2.23 1.78
C MET A 109 -2.37 1.18 2.86
N VAL A 110 -2.48 -0.11 2.56
CA VAL A 110 -2.41 -1.18 3.57
C VAL A 110 -0.98 -1.70 3.70
N LEU A 111 -0.34 -2.13 2.58
CA LEU A 111 1.01 -2.70 2.64
C LEU A 111 2.05 -1.63 2.98
N GLY A 112 1.82 -0.38 2.59
CA GLY A 112 2.68 0.76 2.95
C GLY A 112 2.27 1.39 4.28
N ASN A 113 1.23 2.22 4.26
CA ASN A 113 0.90 3.07 5.40
C ASN A 113 0.52 2.29 6.66
N LEU A 114 -0.43 1.35 6.57
CA LEU A 114 -0.88 0.63 7.76
C LEU A 114 0.19 -0.31 8.31
N ALA A 115 1.01 -0.93 7.45
CA ALA A 115 2.15 -1.73 7.91
C ALA A 115 3.15 -0.86 8.70
N CYS A 116 3.46 0.35 8.22
CA CYS A 116 4.32 1.28 8.96
C CYS A 116 3.68 1.74 10.27
N PHE A 117 2.41 2.16 10.24
CA PHE A 117 1.74 2.71 11.43
C PHE A 117 1.63 1.67 12.55
N THR A 118 1.37 0.41 12.21
CA THR A 118 1.28 -0.67 13.20
C THR A 118 2.63 -1.04 13.83
N HIS A 119 3.75 -0.65 13.22
CA HIS A 119 5.12 -0.94 13.69
C HIS A 119 5.88 0.30 14.13
N GLY A 120 5.26 1.49 14.07
CA GLY A 120 5.91 2.75 14.39
C GLY A 120 6.99 3.16 13.38
N SER A 121 7.02 2.52 12.20
CA SER A 121 7.97 2.82 11.13
C SER A 121 7.65 4.14 10.43
N THR A 122 8.67 4.80 9.88
CA THR A 122 8.48 6.03 9.11
C THR A 122 8.00 5.71 7.69
N VAL A 123 6.96 6.42 7.23
CA VAL A 123 6.54 6.42 5.82
C VAL A 123 7.28 7.52 5.06
N VAL A 124 7.77 7.20 3.86
CA VAL A 124 8.45 8.14 2.97
C VAL A 124 7.79 8.10 1.60
N TYR A 125 7.29 9.25 1.14
CA TYR A 125 6.66 9.38 -0.17
C TYR A 125 7.60 10.14 -1.11
N PRO A 126 8.09 9.49 -2.19
CA PRO A 126 9.07 10.12 -3.06
C PRO A 126 8.47 11.21 -3.94
N ASN A 127 7.23 11.04 -4.42
CA ASN A 127 6.56 12.00 -5.30
C ASN A 127 5.04 11.68 -5.38
N ASP A 128 4.28 12.55 -6.05
CA ASP A 128 2.85 12.36 -6.35
C ASP A 128 2.59 11.15 -7.28
N GLY A 129 3.55 10.80 -8.12
CA GLY A 129 3.52 9.64 -9.01
C GLY A 129 4.87 8.95 -9.06
N PHE A 130 4.91 7.77 -9.67
CA PHE A 130 6.16 7.02 -9.80
C PHE A 130 7.08 7.67 -10.82
N ASP A 131 8.28 7.99 -10.38
CA ASP A 131 9.43 8.36 -11.20
C ASP A 131 10.68 7.68 -10.64
N PRO A 132 11.39 6.85 -11.42
CA PRO A 132 12.50 6.04 -10.91
C PRO A 132 13.65 6.88 -10.36
N LEU A 133 13.93 8.04 -10.97
CA LEU A 133 15.01 8.93 -10.50
C LEU A 133 14.66 9.49 -9.13
N THR A 134 13.47 10.03 -8.98
CA THR A 134 13.01 10.61 -7.71
C THR A 134 12.98 9.55 -6.59
N VAL A 135 12.63 8.29 -6.91
CA VAL A 135 12.68 7.19 -5.93
C VAL A 135 14.11 6.97 -5.46
N LEU A 136 15.07 6.85 -6.39
CA LEU A 136 16.50 6.63 -6.05
C LEU A 136 17.07 7.78 -5.22
N GLU A 137 16.78 9.03 -5.61
CA GLU A 137 17.18 10.24 -4.87
C GLU A 137 16.59 10.24 -3.46
N THR A 138 15.30 9.89 -3.31
CA THR A 138 14.61 9.85 -2.01
C THR A 138 15.15 8.74 -1.12
N VAL A 139 15.37 7.53 -1.66
CA VAL A 139 15.95 6.42 -0.89
C VAL A 139 17.27 6.81 -0.27
N GLN A 140 18.16 7.42 -1.04
CA GLN A 140 19.46 7.89 -0.55
C GLN A 140 19.33 9.03 0.47
N ALA A 141 18.54 10.07 0.14
CA ALA A 141 18.41 11.26 0.97
C ALA A 141 17.78 10.97 2.33
N GLU A 142 16.73 10.14 2.33
CA GLU A 142 15.97 9.76 3.52
C GLU A 142 16.54 8.52 4.22
N LYS A 143 17.60 7.92 3.66
CA LYS A 143 18.20 6.67 4.17
C LYS A 143 17.13 5.58 4.40
N CYS A 144 16.29 5.37 3.39
CA CYS A 144 15.23 4.39 3.49
C CYS A 144 15.80 2.99 3.70
N THR A 145 15.17 2.22 4.58
CA THR A 145 15.52 0.83 4.88
C THR A 145 14.66 -0.17 4.13
N GLY A 146 13.54 0.30 3.59
CA GLY A 146 12.62 -0.48 2.79
C GLY A 146 12.10 0.27 1.58
N LEU A 147 11.73 -0.49 0.54
CA LEU A 147 11.18 0.03 -0.70
C LEU A 147 10.08 -0.91 -1.22
N HIS A 148 8.92 -0.34 -1.54
CA HIS A 148 7.83 -1.04 -2.21
C HIS A 148 7.84 -0.78 -3.71
N GLY A 149 7.42 -1.78 -4.48
CA GLY A 149 7.23 -1.61 -5.91
C GLY A 149 6.60 -2.81 -6.60
N VAL A 150 6.10 -2.59 -7.80
CA VAL A 150 5.80 -3.68 -8.74
C VAL A 150 7.07 -4.02 -9.53
N PRO A 151 7.18 -5.22 -10.13
CA PRO A 151 8.40 -5.62 -10.84
C PRO A 151 8.89 -4.60 -11.89
N THR A 152 7.96 -3.96 -12.60
CA THR A 152 8.31 -2.94 -13.61
C THR A 152 8.91 -1.66 -13.02
N MET A 153 8.56 -1.30 -11.79
CA MET A 153 9.17 -0.19 -11.06
C MET A 153 10.63 -0.50 -10.72
N PHE A 154 10.89 -1.66 -10.13
CA PHE A 154 12.25 -2.11 -9.83
C PHE A 154 13.12 -2.22 -11.09
N ILE A 155 12.55 -2.70 -12.21
CA ILE A 155 13.26 -2.71 -13.49
C ILE A 155 13.64 -1.29 -13.93
N ALA A 156 12.70 -0.35 -13.86
CA ALA A 156 12.94 1.05 -14.26
C ALA A 156 14.00 1.73 -13.37
N GLU A 157 14.01 1.44 -12.07
CA GLU A 157 15.02 1.92 -11.13
C GLU A 157 16.41 1.32 -11.44
N LEU A 158 16.50 -0.01 -11.57
CA LEU A 158 17.73 -0.74 -11.85
C LEU A 158 18.35 -0.40 -13.22
N ASP A 159 17.52 -0.11 -14.22
CA ASP A 159 17.96 0.24 -15.57
C ASP A 159 18.13 1.76 -15.76
N HIS A 160 17.92 2.57 -14.71
CA HIS A 160 18.09 4.01 -14.80
C HIS A 160 19.56 4.37 -15.08
N PRO A 161 19.87 5.23 -16.05
CA PRO A 161 21.26 5.57 -16.44
C PRO A 161 22.14 6.03 -15.27
N ARG A 162 21.53 6.71 -14.30
CA ARG A 162 22.20 7.23 -13.10
C ARG A 162 22.17 6.29 -11.91
N PHE A 163 21.66 5.05 -12.05
CA PHE A 163 21.49 4.11 -10.93
C PHE A 163 22.73 3.98 -10.05
N LYS A 164 23.91 3.89 -10.67
CA LYS A 164 25.19 3.70 -9.97
C LYS A 164 25.69 4.96 -9.21
N GLU A 165 25.01 6.08 -9.35
CA GLU A 165 25.36 7.31 -8.62
C GLU A 165 24.76 7.32 -7.21
N PHE A 166 23.82 6.43 -6.89
CA PHE A 166 23.08 6.43 -5.63
C PHE A 166 23.62 5.38 -4.65
N ASP A 167 23.71 5.77 -3.38
CA ASP A 167 23.97 4.86 -2.26
C ASP A 167 22.66 4.29 -1.74
N LEU A 168 22.42 3.02 -2.04
CA LEU A 168 21.23 2.28 -1.62
C LEU A 168 21.54 1.28 -0.50
N SER A 169 22.72 1.38 0.13
CA SER A 169 23.21 0.42 1.12
C SER A 169 22.37 0.32 2.40
N THR A 170 21.48 1.30 2.65
CA THR A 170 20.56 1.28 3.78
C THR A 170 19.34 0.38 3.55
N LEU A 171 19.02 0.04 2.29
CA LEU A 171 17.91 -0.83 1.96
C LEU A 171 18.17 -2.26 2.45
N ARG A 172 17.15 -2.90 3.00
CA ARG A 172 17.18 -4.31 3.39
C ARG A 172 15.91 -5.07 2.96
N THR A 173 14.73 -4.44 3.04
CA THR A 173 13.43 -5.09 2.92
C THR A 173 12.46 -4.31 2.02
N GLY A 174 11.28 -4.85 1.85
CA GLY A 174 10.19 -4.29 1.06
C GLY A 174 9.32 -5.37 0.45
N ILE A 175 8.40 -4.97 -0.39
CA ILE A 175 7.52 -5.89 -1.11
C ILE A 175 7.63 -5.66 -2.60
N MET A 176 7.86 -6.75 -3.35
CA MET A 176 7.68 -6.79 -4.79
C MET A 176 6.41 -7.60 -5.08
N ALA A 177 5.35 -6.96 -5.58
CA ALA A 177 4.05 -7.59 -5.77
C ALA A 177 3.26 -6.98 -6.95
N GLY A 178 2.02 -7.43 -7.15
CA GLY A 178 1.11 -6.92 -8.19
C GLY A 178 1.17 -7.67 -9.51
N SER A 179 2.21 -8.47 -9.73
CA SER A 179 2.36 -9.41 -10.84
C SER A 179 3.37 -10.50 -10.47
N PRO A 180 3.54 -11.57 -11.27
CA PRO A 180 4.63 -12.51 -11.07
C PRO A 180 5.99 -11.79 -11.02
N CYS A 181 6.82 -12.15 -10.05
CA CYS A 181 8.12 -11.54 -9.82
C CYS A 181 9.22 -12.33 -10.57
N PRO A 182 9.82 -11.78 -11.65
CA PRO A 182 10.86 -12.47 -12.39
C PRO A 182 12.10 -12.71 -11.53
N ILE A 183 12.63 -13.94 -11.57
CA ILE A 183 13.76 -14.34 -10.72
C ILE A 183 15.00 -13.47 -10.97
N GLU A 184 15.27 -13.08 -12.19
CA GLU A 184 16.44 -12.25 -12.52
C GLU A 184 16.30 -10.82 -11.98
N VAL A 185 15.07 -10.26 -11.96
CA VAL A 185 14.81 -8.96 -11.32
C VAL A 185 15.03 -9.06 -9.80
N MET A 186 14.53 -10.13 -9.18
CA MET A 186 14.73 -10.38 -7.76
C MET A 186 16.20 -10.51 -7.38
N LYS A 187 17.00 -11.21 -8.19
CA LYS A 187 18.45 -11.31 -7.99
C LYS A 187 19.15 -9.95 -8.04
N ARG A 188 18.80 -9.13 -9.04
CA ARG A 188 19.34 -7.77 -9.17
C ARG A 188 18.94 -6.87 -7.99
N VAL A 189 17.68 -6.92 -7.57
CA VAL A 189 17.20 -6.18 -6.40
C VAL A 189 17.98 -6.56 -5.13
N GLN A 190 18.24 -7.86 -4.94
CA GLN A 190 19.05 -8.31 -3.80
C GLN A 190 20.52 -7.90 -3.91
N ALA A 191 21.12 -8.01 -5.09
CA ALA A 191 22.54 -7.77 -5.28
C ALA A 191 22.87 -6.27 -5.41
N ASP A 192 22.12 -5.54 -6.24
CA ASP A 192 22.43 -4.17 -6.63
C ASP A 192 21.74 -3.11 -5.76
N MET A 193 20.58 -3.46 -5.16
CA MET A 193 19.84 -2.58 -4.24
C MET A 193 19.94 -3.01 -2.77
N HIS A 194 20.73 -4.02 -2.44
CA HIS A 194 20.95 -4.56 -1.08
C HIS A 194 19.70 -5.11 -0.38
N MET A 195 18.57 -5.27 -1.07
CA MET A 195 17.30 -5.72 -0.50
C MET A 195 17.24 -7.24 -0.33
N THR A 196 18.09 -7.80 0.51
CA THR A 196 18.18 -9.26 0.72
C THR A 196 16.94 -9.84 1.39
N GLU A 197 16.20 -9.03 2.13
CA GLU A 197 14.99 -9.37 2.87
C GLU A 197 13.69 -8.97 2.13
N VAL A 198 13.74 -8.69 0.82
CA VAL A 198 12.56 -8.38 0.04
C VAL A 198 11.57 -9.54 0.05
N THR A 199 10.29 -9.26 0.25
CA THR A 199 9.22 -10.27 0.25
C THR A 199 8.34 -10.13 -0.98
N ILE A 200 7.58 -11.17 -1.32
CA ILE A 200 6.50 -11.11 -2.30
C ILE A 200 5.16 -11.24 -1.58
N ALA A 201 4.11 -10.70 -2.18
CA ALA A 201 2.76 -10.80 -1.64
C ALA A 201 1.77 -11.11 -2.76
N TYR A 202 0.79 -11.95 -2.44
CA TYR A 202 -0.34 -12.31 -3.29
C TYR A 202 -1.64 -11.96 -2.60
N GLY A 203 -2.54 -11.35 -3.35
CA GLY A 203 -3.85 -10.99 -2.84
C GLY A 203 -4.64 -10.12 -3.82
N MET A 204 -5.75 -9.60 -3.36
CA MET A 204 -6.63 -8.69 -4.10
C MET A 204 -7.32 -7.75 -3.12
N THR A 205 -7.85 -6.64 -3.58
CA THR A 205 -8.53 -5.66 -2.72
C THR A 205 -9.59 -6.30 -1.82
N GLU A 206 -10.34 -7.27 -2.35
CA GLU A 206 -11.40 -7.99 -1.65
C GLU A 206 -10.88 -8.89 -0.50
N THR A 207 -9.58 -9.16 -0.44
CA THR A 207 -8.95 -9.96 0.64
C THR A 207 -8.16 -9.12 1.65
N SER A 208 -8.25 -7.80 1.60
CA SER A 208 -7.83 -6.82 2.64
C SER A 208 -6.36 -6.34 2.67
N PRO A 209 -5.46 -6.44 1.71
CA PRO A 209 -5.50 -7.15 0.44
C PRO A 209 -4.68 -8.45 0.40
N VAL A 210 -3.71 -8.67 1.31
CA VAL A 210 -2.75 -9.77 1.22
C VAL A 210 -3.34 -11.06 1.78
N SER A 211 -3.43 -12.07 0.94
CA SER A 211 -3.82 -13.42 1.34
C SER A 211 -2.62 -14.29 1.72
N CYS A 212 -1.53 -14.17 0.94
CA CYS A 212 -0.29 -14.91 1.16
C CYS A 212 0.90 -13.99 1.02
N GLN A 213 1.95 -14.24 1.81
CA GLN A 213 3.21 -13.51 1.74
C GLN A 213 4.40 -14.42 2.05
N SER A 214 5.54 -14.21 1.39
CA SER A 214 6.80 -14.85 1.78
C SER A 214 7.39 -14.15 2.99
N SER A 215 8.15 -14.88 3.80
CA SER A 215 8.98 -14.27 4.85
C SER A 215 10.31 -13.77 4.30
N THR A 216 11.02 -12.96 5.07
CA THR A 216 12.37 -12.50 4.74
C THR A 216 13.38 -13.66 4.62
N ASP A 217 13.13 -14.77 5.30
CA ASP A 217 14.00 -15.95 5.34
C ASP A 217 13.64 -16.98 4.25
N THR A 218 12.59 -16.72 3.43
CA THR A 218 12.20 -17.63 2.35
C THR A 218 13.30 -17.71 1.30
N PRO A 219 13.80 -18.92 0.94
CA PRO A 219 14.78 -19.09 -0.12
C PRO A 219 14.32 -18.49 -1.45
N LEU A 220 15.25 -17.95 -2.23
CA LEU A 220 14.95 -17.19 -3.44
C LEU A 220 14.09 -17.99 -4.45
N ASP A 221 14.41 -19.25 -4.69
CA ASP A 221 13.67 -20.14 -5.59
C ASP A 221 12.22 -20.30 -5.15
N LYS A 222 11.97 -20.46 -3.86
CA LYS A 222 10.62 -20.54 -3.28
C LYS A 222 9.92 -19.20 -3.30
N ARG A 223 10.65 -18.11 -3.03
CA ARG A 223 10.11 -16.74 -3.01
C ARG A 223 9.52 -16.36 -4.36
N VAL A 224 10.14 -16.73 -5.47
CA VAL A 224 9.68 -16.36 -6.83
C VAL A 224 8.80 -17.41 -7.51
N SER A 225 8.75 -18.65 -6.99
CA SER A 225 7.96 -19.75 -7.57
C SER A 225 6.66 -20.05 -6.82
N THR A 226 6.43 -19.41 -5.68
CA THR A 226 5.21 -19.57 -4.86
C THR A 226 4.62 -18.21 -4.50
N VAL A 227 3.44 -18.20 -3.91
CA VAL A 227 2.81 -16.99 -3.38
C VAL A 227 3.12 -16.74 -1.90
N GLY A 228 3.97 -17.58 -1.31
CA GLY A 228 4.30 -17.51 0.11
C GLY A 228 3.32 -18.32 0.98
N LEU A 229 3.30 -18.00 2.27
CA LEU A 229 2.41 -18.64 3.25
C LEU A 229 1.14 -17.83 3.43
N VAL A 230 0.06 -18.53 3.77
CA VAL A 230 -1.22 -17.88 4.10
C VAL A 230 -1.04 -16.98 5.32
N GLN A 231 -1.56 -15.77 5.26
CA GLN A 231 -1.52 -14.82 6.38
C GLN A 231 -2.29 -15.36 7.58
N PRO A 232 -1.88 -15.02 8.81
CA PRO A 232 -2.59 -15.42 10.02
C PRO A 232 -4.07 -15.04 9.98
N HIS A 233 -4.90 -15.91 10.52
CA HIS A 233 -6.37 -15.76 10.58
C HIS A 233 -7.10 -15.77 9.23
N LEU A 234 -6.45 -16.23 8.17
CA LEU A 234 -7.06 -16.48 6.88
C LEU A 234 -7.15 -17.98 6.59
N GLU A 235 -8.19 -18.34 5.85
CA GLU A 235 -8.38 -19.69 5.34
C GLU A 235 -8.36 -19.66 3.81
N VAL A 236 -7.54 -20.52 3.20
CA VAL A 236 -7.42 -20.67 1.75
C VAL A 236 -7.75 -22.10 1.37
N LYS A 237 -8.58 -22.27 0.37
CA LYS A 237 -8.87 -23.56 -0.22
C LYS A 237 -8.73 -23.51 -1.74
N ILE A 238 -8.24 -24.60 -2.32
CA ILE A 238 -8.22 -24.81 -3.76
C ILE A 238 -9.41 -25.70 -4.12
N ILE A 239 -10.18 -25.29 -5.09
CA ILE A 239 -11.35 -26.03 -5.54
C ILE A 239 -11.23 -26.44 -7.00
N HIS A 240 -11.78 -27.58 -7.34
CA HIS A 240 -11.93 -28.01 -8.74
C HIS A 240 -12.99 -27.11 -9.42
N PRO A 241 -12.68 -26.44 -10.54
CA PRO A 241 -13.54 -25.39 -11.09
C PRO A 241 -14.91 -25.90 -11.58
N ALA A 242 -15.01 -27.16 -12.03
CA ALA A 242 -16.26 -27.73 -12.53
C ALA A 242 -17.12 -28.34 -11.42
N THR A 243 -16.54 -28.85 -10.35
CA THR A 243 -17.29 -29.61 -9.31
C THR A 243 -17.43 -28.83 -8.01
N GLY A 244 -16.60 -27.79 -7.77
CA GLY A 244 -16.52 -27.08 -6.51
C GLY A 244 -15.90 -27.89 -5.36
N ALA A 245 -15.48 -29.14 -5.62
CA ALA A 245 -14.84 -29.97 -4.61
C ALA A 245 -13.49 -29.41 -4.20
N ILE A 246 -13.17 -29.46 -2.91
CA ILE A 246 -11.85 -29.09 -2.41
C ILE A 246 -10.86 -30.15 -2.93
N VAL A 247 -9.76 -29.68 -3.52
CA VAL A 247 -8.65 -30.51 -3.98
C VAL A 247 -7.45 -30.33 -3.06
N ALA A 248 -6.69 -31.39 -2.87
CA ALA A 248 -5.48 -31.37 -2.05
C ALA A 248 -4.32 -30.67 -2.75
#